data_816b5f0e6c8ec2523f7019f54c8c832d
#
_entry.id   816b5f0e6c8ec2523f7019f54c8c832d
#
_cell.length_a   1.000
_cell.length_b   1.000
_cell.length_c   1.000
_cell.angle_alpha   90.00
_cell.angle_beta   90.00
_cell.angle_gamma   90.00
#
_symmetry.space_group_name_H-M   'P 1'
#
loop_
_entity.id
_entity.type
_entity.pdbx_description
1 polymer ?
#
loop_
_entity_poly.entity_id
_entity_poly.type
_entity_poly.pdbx_seq_one_letter_code
_entity_poly.pdbx_strand_id
1 'polypeptide(L)'
;MEFFFQGSFFVPPLIYTRIIDGRNKNMKENDFITITNIKEYIEIGMIKIGEVLQLKKEPDNAYDMESIMVENKNEIPIGHVANSVSSVAKGTHSAGYIYQSFKDSILCTVKFIYHDMIIAQLHSSQEETKDMLD
;
A
#
# COMPACT_ATOMS: atom_id res chain seq x y z
N MET A 1 -9.17 17.23 9.66
CA MET A 1 -8.27 16.16 10.13
C MET A 1 -6.84 16.47 9.80
N GLU A 2 -6.00 16.36 10.75
CA GLU A 2 -4.61 16.67 10.56
C GLU A 2 -3.74 15.43 10.68
N PHE A 3 -2.68 15.41 9.91
CA PHE A 3 -1.67 14.40 10.02
C PHE A 3 -0.48 15.00 10.71
N PHE A 4 0.17 14.20 11.52
CA PHE A 4 1.33 14.67 12.25
C PHE A 4 2.59 14.07 11.72
N PHE A 5 3.64 14.89 11.73
CA PHE A 5 4.96 14.44 11.39
C PHE A 5 5.85 14.66 12.55
N GLN A 6 6.57 13.63 12.92
CA GLN A 6 7.64 13.74 13.89
C GLN A 6 8.71 12.85 13.40
N GLY A 7 9.17 13.19 12.22
CA GLY A 7 10.10 12.35 11.55
C GLY A 7 9.47 11.20 10.83
N SER A 8 8.19 10.94 11.09
CA SER A 8 7.51 9.87 10.38
C SER A 8 6.08 10.28 10.12
N PHE A 9 5.52 9.69 9.12
CA PHE A 9 4.17 9.96 8.69
C PHE A 9 3.17 9.33 9.66
N PHE A 10 2.02 9.98 9.80
CA PHE A 10 0.99 9.55 10.73
C PHE A 10 -0.30 9.29 10.00
N VAL A 11 -0.90 8.13 10.19
CA VAL A 11 -2.21 7.85 9.60
C VAL A 11 -3.30 8.43 10.47
N PRO A 12 -4.48 8.71 9.90
CA PRO A 12 -5.60 9.22 10.68
C PRO A 12 -5.99 8.28 11.81
N PRO A 13 -6.50 8.82 12.93
CA PRO A 13 -6.80 7.97 14.08
C PRO A 13 -7.73 6.81 13.80
N LEU A 14 -8.71 7.00 12.95
CA LEU A 14 -9.66 5.92 12.66
C LEU A 14 -8.96 4.73 12.06
N ILE A 15 -8.07 4.98 11.10
CA ILE A 15 -7.34 3.89 10.46
C ILE A 15 -6.35 3.27 11.42
N TYR A 16 -5.67 4.11 12.19
CA TYR A 16 -4.69 3.63 13.13
C TYR A 16 -5.34 2.67 14.13
N THR A 17 -6.52 3.02 14.63
CA THR A 17 -7.21 2.18 15.57
C THR A 17 -7.52 0.81 14.98
N ARG A 18 -7.93 0.77 13.73
CA ARG A 18 -8.26 -0.50 13.10
C ARG A 18 -7.03 -1.35 12.87
N ILE A 19 -5.90 -0.71 12.56
CA ILE A 19 -4.67 -1.44 12.30
C ILE A 19 -4.13 -2.07 13.58
N ILE A 20 -4.16 -1.35 14.69
CA ILE A 20 -3.58 -1.84 15.94
C ILE A 20 -4.54 -2.68 16.74
N ASP A 21 -5.70 -2.94 16.21
CA ASP A 21 -6.71 -3.73 16.88
C ASP A 21 -6.18 -5.08 17.31
N GLY A 22 -5.28 -5.65 16.54
CA GLY A 22 -4.61 -6.87 16.95
C GLY A 22 -5.41 -8.14 16.76
N ARG A 23 -6.64 -8.02 16.32
CA ARG A 23 -7.46 -9.20 16.12
C ARG A 23 -7.17 -9.91 14.81
N ASN A 24 -6.61 -9.19 13.87
CA ASN A 24 -6.28 -9.76 12.56
C ASN A 24 -4.83 -10.15 12.54
N LYS A 25 -4.56 -11.43 12.58
CA LYS A 25 -3.20 -11.92 12.54
C LYS A 25 -2.69 -12.09 11.14
N ASN A 26 -3.59 -12.22 10.19
CA ASN A 26 -3.23 -12.41 8.79
C ASN A 26 -3.52 -11.14 8.00
N MET A 27 -2.87 -11.00 6.85
CA MET A 27 -3.12 -9.86 5.98
C MET A 27 -4.53 -9.94 5.46
N LYS A 28 -5.32 -8.92 5.75
CA LYS A 28 -6.73 -8.91 5.40
C LYS A 28 -7.11 -7.52 4.92
N GLU A 29 -8.38 -7.39 4.58
CA GLU A 29 -8.91 -6.15 4.05
C GLU A 29 -8.77 -4.96 4.98
N ASN A 30 -8.42 -5.19 6.24
CA ASN A 30 -8.22 -4.10 7.19
C ASN A 30 -6.79 -3.63 7.28
N ASP A 31 -5.89 -4.26 6.56
CA ASP A 31 -4.48 -3.91 6.63
C ASP A 31 -4.15 -2.83 5.62
N PHE A 32 -3.25 -1.95 6.01
CA PHE A 32 -2.90 -0.78 5.21
C PHE A 32 -1.43 -0.77 4.87
N ILE A 33 -1.11 -0.15 3.74
CA ILE A 33 0.27 0.01 3.29
C ILE A 33 0.49 1.46 2.88
N THR A 34 1.76 1.82 2.76
CA THR A 34 2.17 3.13 2.26
C THR A 34 2.78 2.95 0.88
N ILE A 35 2.38 3.78 -0.07
CA ILE A 35 2.94 3.77 -1.42
C ILE A 35 3.77 5.02 -1.59
N THR A 36 5.01 4.84 -2.05
CA THR A 36 5.95 5.94 -2.22
C THR A 36 6.54 5.92 -3.63
N ASN A 37 7.45 6.85 -3.89
CA ASN A 37 8.14 6.99 -5.17
C ASN A 37 7.19 7.33 -6.31
N ILE A 38 6.05 7.91 -5.98
CA ILE A 38 5.02 8.14 -7.00
C ILE A 38 5.48 9.13 -8.06
N LYS A 39 6.17 10.19 -7.64
CA LYS A 39 6.55 11.22 -8.59
C LYS A 39 7.63 10.77 -9.56
N GLU A 40 8.20 9.59 -9.35
CA GLU A 40 9.13 9.03 -10.31
C GLU A 40 8.39 8.41 -11.50
N TYR A 41 7.09 8.27 -11.38
CA TYR A 41 6.29 7.60 -12.40
C TYR A 41 5.20 8.50 -12.95
N ILE A 42 4.43 9.14 -12.07
CA ILE A 42 3.32 9.97 -12.51
C ILE A 42 3.17 11.13 -11.53
N GLU A 43 2.27 12.05 -11.88
CA GLU A 43 1.92 13.12 -10.95
C GLU A 43 0.85 12.63 -10.00
N ILE A 44 1.05 12.90 -8.73
CA ILE A 44 0.16 12.35 -7.72
C ILE A 44 -1.28 12.80 -7.89
N GLY A 45 -1.49 13.94 -8.54
CA GLY A 45 -2.85 14.41 -8.80
C GLY A 45 -3.64 13.51 -9.73
N MET A 46 -2.98 12.58 -10.40
CA MET A 46 -3.66 11.66 -11.30
C MET A 46 -4.26 10.46 -10.56
N ILE A 47 -3.99 10.35 -9.26
CA ILE A 47 -4.50 9.24 -8.47
C ILE A 47 -5.63 9.75 -7.60
N LYS A 48 -6.70 8.98 -7.51
CA LYS A 48 -7.89 9.39 -6.77
C LYS A 48 -8.21 8.46 -5.63
N ILE A 49 -8.74 9.03 -4.58
CA ILE A 49 -9.21 8.24 -3.44
C ILE A 49 -10.31 7.31 -3.94
N GLY A 50 -10.23 6.05 -3.52
CA GLY A 50 -11.18 5.05 -3.96
C GLY A 50 -10.70 4.24 -5.15
N GLU A 51 -9.61 4.68 -5.77
CA GLU A 51 -9.08 3.97 -6.93
C GLU A 51 -8.48 2.63 -6.49
N VAL A 52 -8.70 1.59 -7.29
CA VAL A 52 -8.17 0.26 -7.02
C VAL A 52 -6.85 0.10 -7.78
N LEU A 53 -5.83 -0.32 -7.05
CA LEU A 53 -4.49 -0.50 -7.61
C LEU A 53 -4.06 -1.94 -7.41
N GLN A 54 -3.07 -2.35 -8.17
CA GLN A 54 -2.55 -3.71 -8.11
C GLN A 54 -1.11 -3.69 -7.61
N LEU A 55 -0.81 -4.54 -6.65
CA LEU A 55 0.54 -4.72 -6.13
C LEU A 55 1.13 -5.95 -6.78
N LYS A 56 2.33 -5.81 -7.33
CA LYS A 56 3.01 -6.92 -7.98
C LYS A 56 4.41 -7.08 -7.42
N LYS A 57 4.77 -8.30 -7.06
CA LYS A 57 6.12 -8.57 -6.58
C LYS A 57 7.14 -8.41 -7.70
N GLU A 58 8.31 -7.94 -7.31
CA GLU A 58 9.43 -7.79 -8.23
C GLU A 58 10.60 -8.65 -7.75
N PRO A 59 10.51 -9.97 -7.84
CA PRO A 59 11.54 -10.82 -7.27
C PRO A 59 12.91 -10.64 -7.89
N ASP A 60 12.97 -10.12 -9.09
CA ASP A 60 14.25 -9.92 -9.79
C ASP A 60 14.85 -8.55 -9.54
N ASN A 61 14.28 -7.77 -8.61
CA ASN A 61 14.82 -6.46 -8.32
C ASN A 61 16.19 -6.60 -7.67
N ALA A 62 17.19 -5.96 -8.27
CA ALA A 62 18.57 -6.11 -7.82
C ALA A 62 18.84 -5.43 -6.49
N TYR A 63 18.03 -4.45 -6.15
CA TYR A 63 18.26 -3.64 -4.95
C TYR A 63 17.41 -4.05 -3.75
N ASP A 64 16.29 -4.69 -4.00
CA ASP A 64 15.38 -5.05 -2.93
C ASP A 64 14.60 -6.29 -3.34
N MET A 65 14.93 -7.40 -2.73
CA MET A 65 14.28 -8.66 -3.06
C MET A 65 12.83 -8.71 -2.62
N GLU A 66 12.43 -7.77 -1.77
CA GLU A 66 11.05 -7.68 -1.31
C GLU A 66 10.32 -6.52 -1.96
N SER A 67 10.83 -6.06 -3.09
CA SER A 67 10.22 -4.94 -3.78
C SER A 67 8.86 -5.30 -4.34
N ILE A 68 7.90 -4.41 -4.13
CA ILE A 68 6.54 -4.59 -4.63
C ILE A 68 6.16 -3.34 -5.43
N MET A 69 5.93 -3.53 -6.71
CA MET A 69 5.52 -2.46 -7.60
C MET A 69 4.03 -2.24 -7.49
N VAL A 70 3.61 -0.99 -7.57
CA VAL A 70 2.19 -0.64 -7.58
C VAL A 70 1.83 -0.16 -8.97
N GLU A 71 0.77 -0.73 -9.54
CA GLU A 71 0.32 -0.40 -10.88
C GLU A 71 -1.16 -0.04 -10.84
N ASN A 72 -1.59 0.79 -11.78
CA ASN A 72 -3.00 1.07 -11.91
C ASN A 72 -3.66 -0.04 -12.74
N LYS A 73 -4.97 0.08 -12.98
CA LYS A 73 -5.71 -0.97 -13.68
C LYS A 73 -5.27 -1.14 -15.13
N ASN A 74 -4.54 -0.19 -15.67
CA ASN A 74 -4.01 -0.29 -17.02
C ASN A 74 -2.57 -0.78 -17.02
N GLU A 75 -2.10 -1.28 -15.87
CA GLU A 75 -0.76 -1.82 -15.70
C GLU A 75 0.31 -0.77 -15.88
N ILE A 76 -0.01 0.47 -15.58
CA ILE A 76 0.96 1.54 -15.59
C ILE A 76 1.56 1.68 -14.21
N PRO A 77 2.90 1.59 -14.08
CA PRO A 77 3.54 1.73 -12.78
C PRO A 77 3.29 3.10 -12.17
N ILE A 78 2.98 3.14 -10.91
CA ILE A 78 2.73 4.41 -10.22
C ILE A 78 3.56 4.58 -8.96
N GLY A 79 4.24 3.55 -8.50
CA GLY A 79 5.05 3.67 -7.29
C GLY A 79 5.42 2.32 -6.74
N HIS A 80 5.90 2.33 -5.51
CA HIS A 80 6.30 1.12 -4.80
C HIS A 80 5.73 1.11 -3.40
N VAL A 81 5.52 -0.07 -2.86
CA VAL A 81 5.14 -0.19 -1.45
C VAL A 81 6.36 0.15 -0.61
N ALA A 82 6.19 1.03 0.36
CA ALA A 82 7.29 1.47 1.21
C ALA A 82 7.85 0.30 2.00
N ASN A 83 9.17 0.25 2.14
CA ASN A 83 9.82 -0.87 2.82
C ASN A 83 10.89 -0.45 3.82
N SER A 84 11.13 0.84 4.01
CA SER A 84 12.13 1.29 4.98
C SER A 84 11.43 1.94 6.17
N VAL A 85 12.12 1.92 7.29
CA VAL A 85 11.57 2.50 8.52
C VAL A 85 11.18 3.96 8.31
N SER A 86 11.95 4.68 7.50
CA SER A 86 11.71 6.09 7.31
C SER A 86 10.58 6.37 6.32
N SER A 87 10.19 5.40 5.52
CA SER A 87 9.16 5.64 4.51
C SER A 87 7.82 5.00 4.82
N VAL A 88 7.80 4.01 5.71
CA VAL A 88 6.55 3.33 6.08
C VAL A 88 5.82 4.19 7.10
N ALA A 89 4.61 4.61 6.75
CA ALA A 89 3.80 5.42 7.66
C ALA A 89 3.41 4.60 8.87
N LYS A 90 3.38 5.28 10.01
CA LYS A 90 3.02 4.61 11.24
C LYS A 90 1.61 4.03 11.13
N GLY A 91 1.48 2.76 11.48
CA GLY A 91 0.20 2.08 11.39
C GLY A 91 -0.01 1.34 10.09
N THR A 92 0.94 1.42 9.16
CA THR A 92 0.88 0.65 7.93
C THR A 92 1.95 -0.43 7.94
N HIS A 93 1.81 -1.37 7.02
CA HIS A 93 2.76 -2.48 6.90
C HIS A 93 3.77 -2.21 5.79
N SER A 94 5.00 -2.66 5.99
CA SER A 94 6.04 -2.54 4.99
C SER A 94 5.85 -3.59 3.90
N ALA A 95 6.54 -3.39 2.78
CA ALA A 95 6.54 -4.37 1.71
C ALA A 95 7.03 -5.72 2.22
N GLY A 96 8.11 -5.72 3.02
CA GLY A 96 8.64 -6.96 3.54
C GLY A 96 7.64 -7.71 4.40
N TYR A 97 6.85 -6.97 5.16
CA TYR A 97 5.87 -7.59 6.03
C TYR A 97 4.78 -8.31 5.23
N ILE A 98 4.32 -7.70 4.14
CA ILE A 98 3.21 -8.29 3.39
C ILE A 98 3.67 -9.21 2.27
N TYR A 99 4.98 -9.26 2.01
CA TYR A 99 5.51 -9.97 0.85
C TYR A 99 5.07 -11.42 0.79
N GLN A 100 5.02 -12.08 1.94
CA GLN A 100 4.65 -13.50 2.00
C GLN A 100 3.15 -13.72 2.10
N SER A 101 2.37 -12.66 2.21
CA SER A 101 0.94 -12.80 2.44
C SER A 101 0.15 -13.05 1.16
N PHE A 102 0.77 -12.88 0.01
CA PHE A 102 0.12 -13.16 -1.27
C PHE A 102 1.15 -13.75 -2.22
N LYS A 103 0.66 -14.35 -3.29
CA LYS A 103 1.54 -15.09 -4.17
C LYS A 103 2.21 -14.20 -5.21
N ASP A 104 1.47 -13.70 -6.15
CA ASP A 104 2.04 -12.88 -7.22
C ASP A 104 1.56 -11.45 -7.18
N SER A 105 0.29 -11.26 -6.91
CA SER A 105 -0.28 -9.92 -6.88
C SER A 105 -1.48 -9.88 -5.96
N ILE A 106 -1.82 -8.66 -5.53
CA ILE A 106 -2.97 -8.43 -4.68
C ILE A 106 -3.47 -7.03 -4.97
N LEU A 107 -4.75 -6.79 -4.74
CA LEU A 107 -5.34 -5.49 -4.97
C LEU A 107 -5.38 -4.67 -3.71
N CYS A 108 -5.42 -3.36 -3.89
CA CYS A 108 -5.59 -2.43 -2.77
C CYS A 108 -6.43 -1.26 -3.25
N THR A 109 -6.96 -0.50 -2.31
CA THR A 109 -7.78 0.67 -2.60
C THR A 109 -7.17 1.88 -1.97
N VAL A 110 -7.04 2.96 -2.72
CA VAL A 110 -6.50 4.22 -2.23
C VAL A 110 -7.45 4.81 -1.21
N LYS A 111 -6.96 5.06 0.00
CA LYS A 111 -7.77 5.62 1.07
C LYS A 111 -7.39 7.04 1.41
N PHE A 112 -6.12 7.37 1.37
CA PHE A 112 -5.65 8.71 1.70
C PHE A 112 -4.48 9.07 0.80
N ILE A 113 -4.40 10.34 0.46
CA ILE A 113 -3.30 10.89 -0.30
C ILE A 113 -2.75 12.06 0.50
N TYR A 114 -1.43 12.03 0.77
CA TYR A 114 -0.82 13.08 1.55
C TYR A 114 0.52 13.44 0.93
N HIS A 115 0.62 14.65 0.40
CA HIS A 115 1.80 15.09 -0.34
C HIS A 115 2.07 14.11 -1.48
N ASP A 116 3.21 13.44 -1.48
CA ASP A 116 3.56 12.51 -2.55
C ASP A 116 3.48 11.06 -2.06
N MET A 117 2.60 10.80 -1.12
CA MET A 117 2.47 9.51 -0.47
C MET A 117 1.01 9.09 -0.47
N ILE A 118 0.79 7.80 -0.63
CA ILE A 118 -0.57 7.24 -0.63
C ILE A 118 -0.67 6.19 0.46
N ILE A 119 -1.80 6.19 1.16
CA ILE A 119 -2.15 5.12 2.08
C ILE A 119 -3.25 4.32 1.43
N ALA A 120 -3.03 3.02 1.29
CA ALA A 120 -3.98 2.15 0.63
C ALA A 120 -4.34 0.98 1.52
N GLN A 121 -5.56 0.51 1.38
CA GLN A 121 -6.09 -0.60 2.14
C GLN A 121 -5.99 -1.86 1.29
N LEU A 122 -5.39 -2.89 1.85
CA LEU A 122 -5.24 -4.16 1.14
C LEU A 122 -6.57 -4.88 1.07
N HIS A 123 -6.80 -5.54 -0.05
CA HIS A 123 -7.94 -6.43 -0.16
C HIS A 123 -7.56 -7.77 0.44
N SER A 124 -8.55 -8.45 0.99
CA SER A 124 -8.27 -9.75 1.55
C SER A 124 -8.18 -10.75 0.40
N SER A 125 -7.43 -11.67 0.57
CA SER A 125 -7.13 -12.88 -0.17
C SER A 125 -7.56 -12.95 -1.63
N GLN A 126 -7.34 -14.10 -2.20
CA GLN A 126 -7.44 -14.32 -3.62
C GLN A 126 -8.84 -14.27 -4.18
N GLU A 127 -9.81 -14.61 -3.37
CA GLU A 127 -11.19 -14.58 -3.81
C GLU A 127 -11.64 -13.19 -4.17
N GLU A 128 -11.31 -12.26 -3.29
CA GLU A 128 -11.72 -10.89 -3.51
C GLU A 128 -10.99 -10.29 -4.70
N THR A 129 -9.73 -10.65 -4.84
CA THR A 129 -8.96 -10.20 -5.98
C THR A 129 -9.59 -10.67 -7.27
N LYS A 130 -10.04 -11.91 -7.29
CA LYS A 130 -10.68 -12.46 -8.47
C LYS A 130 -11.97 -11.72 -8.80
N ASP A 131 -12.75 -11.43 -7.79
CA ASP A 131 -14.02 -10.73 -8.01
C ASP A 131 -13.77 -9.33 -8.55
N MET A 132 -12.75 -8.67 -8.06
CA MET A 132 -12.47 -7.32 -8.50
C MET A 132 -11.98 -7.26 -9.94
N LEU A 133 -11.36 -8.33 -10.41
CA LEU A 133 -10.82 -8.36 -11.76
C LEU A 133 -11.86 -8.79 -12.79
N ASP A 134 -12.92 -9.40 -12.33
CA ASP A 134 -14.00 -9.76 -13.22
C ASP A 134 -14.86 -8.56 -13.53
#